data_78d5b94d4de0174c75b5a2bf5db8664f
#
_entry.id   78d5b94d4de0174c75b5a2bf5db8664f
#
_cell.length_a   1.000
_cell.length_b   1.000
_cell.length_c   1.000
_cell.angle_alpha   90.00
_cell.angle_beta   90.00
_cell.angle_gamma   90.00
#
_symmetry.space_group_name_H-M   'P 1'
#
loop_
_entity.id
_entity.type
_entity.pdbx_description
1 polymer ?
#
loop_
_entity_poly.entity_id
_entity_poly.type
_entity_poly.pdbx_seq_one_letter_code
_entity_poly.pdbx_strand_id
1 'polypeptide(L)'
;MATREHWTFIINTYFRNTMTLEQIKATMAAKKYAFFEGGDYNLNIIGVRNSATGNKVTNAFDDLLYVVYQVAGVWQIKKWMITTDNGGGTARLVANQYRGSHAIGLHQGKYEALKQCAPVTVYRDFTKDGIYQTDKTETGVFGINIHKAGVDSARVDDWSHGCQVFKRVADFNEFMLLAKKAAALHGNRFTYTLIESKDIVNLLG
;
A
#
# COMPACT_ATOMS: atom_id res chain seq x y z
N MET A 1 27.74 0.25 -14.22
CA MET A 1 26.39 -0.33 -14.44
C MET A 1 26.18 -1.46 -13.44
N ALA A 2 25.25 -1.34 -12.51
CA ALA A 2 24.94 -2.41 -11.56
C ALA A 2 24.21 -3.55 -12.30
N THR A 3 24.64 -4.78 -12.11
CA THR A 3 24.08 -5.95 -12.76
C THR A 3 22.70 -6.29 -12.23
N ARG A 4 21.89 -7.04 -12.99
CA ARG A 4 20.55 -7.51 -12.60
C ARG A 4 20.54 -8.24 -11.25
N GLU A 5 21.62 -8.96 -10.94
CA GLU A 5 21.82 -9.67 -9.67
C GLU A 5 22.01 -8.71 -8.49
N HIS A 6 22.69 -7.58 -8.70
CA HIS A 6 22.88 -6.56 -7.68
C HIS A 6 21.57 -5.91 -7.25
N TRP A 7 20.67 -5.65 -8.19
CA TRP A 7 19.32 -5.13 -7.91
C TRP A 7 18.43 -6.15 -7.19
N THR A 8 18.50 -7.43 -7.56
CA THR A 8 17.76 -8.51 -6.89
C THR A 8 18.20 -8.68 -5.44
N PHE A 9 19.50 -8.54 -5.17
CA PHE A 9 20.04 -8.60 -3.81
C PHE A 9 19.57 -7.41 -2.96
N ILE A 10 19.63 -6.19 -3.49
CA ILE A 10 19.18 -4.96 -2.82
C ILE A 10 17.68 -5.06 -2.51
N ILE A 11 16.84 -5.46 -3.46
CA ILE A 11 15.37 -5.58 -3.27
C ILE A 11 15.04 -6.61 -2.19
N ASN A 12 15.67 -7.79 -2.21
CA ASN A 12 15.48 -8.80 -1.17
C ASN A 12 15.90 -8.31 0.22
N THR A 13 16.90 -7.44 0.30
CA THR A 13 17.36 -6.84 1.56
C THR A 13 16.32 -5.84 2.09
N TYR A 14 15.69 -5.01 1.23
CA TYR A 14 14.64 -4.07 1.64
C TYR A 14 13.37 -4.77 2.16
N PHE A 15 12.97 -5.90 1.55
CA PHE A 15 11.84 -6.69 2.07
C PHE A 15 12.15 -7.38 3.40
N ARG A 16 13.42 -7.69 3.68
CA ARG A 16 13.84 -8.25 4.97
C ARG A 16 14.01 -7.18 6.06
N ASN A 17 14.54 -6.01 5.72
CA ASN A 17 14.77 -4.92 6.67
C ASN A 17 13.58 -3.94 6.66
N THR A 18 13.19 -3.48 7.83
CA THR A 18 12.19 -2.40 7.98
C THR A 18 12.84 -1.08 7.58
N MET A 19 12.18 -0.27 6.73
CA MET A 19 12.63 1.09 6.48
C MET A 19 12.71 1.87 7.79
N THR A 20 13.76 2.66 7.97
CA THR A 20 13.84 3.58 9.10
C THR A 20 12.88 4.75 8.91
N LEU A 21 12.59 5.47 9.99
CA LEU A 21 11.78 6.69 9.94
C LEU A 21 12.37 7.71 8.97
N GLU A 22 13.70 7.87 9.02
CA GLU A 22 14.44 8.81 8.17
C GLU A 22 14.32 8.43 6.69
N GLN A 23 14.45 7.14 6.35
CA GLN A 23 14.24 6.66 4.99
C GLN A 23 12.82 6.91 4.49
N ILE A 24 11.82 6.66 5.34
CA ILE A 24 10.41 6.93 5.00
C ILE A 24 10.21 8.42 4.75
N LYS A 25 10.64 9.29 5.67
CA LYS A 25 10.50 10.74 5.51
C LYS A 25 11.23 11.26 4.28
N ALA A 26 12.47 10.81 4.05
CA ALA A 26 13.26 11.20 2.87
C ALA A 26 12.58 10.76 1.56
N THR A 27 12.02 9.55 1.53
CA THR A 27 11.28 9.05 0.36
C THR A 27 10.02 9.87 0.09
N MET A 28 9.23 10.18 1.13
CA MET A 28 8.03 11.01 1.01
C MET A 28 8.38 12.42 0.52
N ALA A 29 9.46 13.02 1.06
CA ALA A 29 9.94 14.34 0.65
C ALA A 29 10.43 14.34 -0.81
N ALA A 30 11.21 13.35 -1.23
CA ALA A 30 11.69 13.21 -2.62
C ALA A 30 10.54 13.09 -3.63
N LYS A 31 9.44 12.44 -3.23
CA LYS A 31 8.21 12.33 -4.04
C LYS A 31 7.30 13.55 -3.93
N LYS A 32 7.63 14.53 -3.07
CA LYS A 32 6.79 15.70 -2.73
C LYS A 32 5.43 15.30 -2.16
N TYR A 33 5.38 14.20 -1.42
CA TYR A 33 4.19 13.72 -0.72
C TYR A 33 4.12 14.30 0.69
N ALA A 34 2.91 14.58 1.16
CA ALA A 34 2.69 14.98 2.54
C ALA A 34 3.03 13.84 3.49
N PHE A 35 3.67 14.18 4.60
CA PHE A 35 3.92 13.29 5.73
C PHE A 35 3.34 13.95 6.99
N PHE A 36 2.46 13.24 7.69
CA PHE A 36 1.72 13.78 8.83
C PHE A 36 2.53 13.60 10.10
N GLU A 37 2.87 14.70 10.77
CA GLU A 37 3.70 14.69 11.99
C GLU A 37 2.95 15.16 13.24
N GLY A 38 1.77 15.75 13.07
CA GLY A 38 1.02 16.35 14.17
C GLY A 38 -0.01 15.43 14.81
N GLY A 39 0.03 15.30 16.12
CA GLY A 39 -0.95 14.58 16.92
C GLY A 39 -0.77 13.06 16.95
N ASP A 40 -1.23 12.45 18.04
CA ASP A 40 -1.21 11.00 18.21
C ASP A 40 -2.13 10.31 17.21
N TYR A 41 -1.71 9.15 16.72
CA TYR A 41 -2.44 8.34 15.73
C TYR A 41 -2.81 9.07 14.42
N ASN A 42 -2.08 10.12 14.04
CA ASN A 42 -2.22 10.71 12.70
C ASN A 42 -1.47 9.83 11.69
N LEU A 43 -2.18 8.90 11.05
CA LEU A 43 -1.57 7.81 10.33
C LEU A 43 -1.01 8.23 8.95
N ASN A 44 0.26 7.92 8.71
CA ASN A 44 0.83 7.82 7.37
C ASN A 44 0.71 6.36 6.91
N ILE A 45 -0.22 6.07 5.99
CA ILE A 45 -0.49 4.73 5.45
C ILE A 45 0.21 4.63 4.11
N ILE A 46 1.28 3.80 4.04
CA ILE A 46 2.20 3.77 2.89
C ILE A 46 2.34 2.33 2.39
N GLY A 47 1.75 2.05 1.22
CA GLY A 47 2.01 0.83 0.48
C GLY A 47 3.36 0.93 -0.25
N VAL A 48 4.11 -0.15 -0.24
CA VAL A 48 5.38 -0.29 -0.98
C VAL A 48 5.25 -1.48 -1.91
N ARG A 49 5.11 -1.18 -3.20
CA ARG A 49 5.03 -2.20 -4.25
C ARG A 49 6.40 -2.73 -4.60
N ASN A 50 6.51 -4.02 -4.80
CA ASN A 50 7.73 -4.67 -5.29
C ASN A 50 8.00 -4.33 -6.76
N SER A 51 8.94 -3.42 -7.01
CA SER A 51 9.27 -2.96 -8.37
C SER A 51 9.96 -4.03 -9.24
N ALA A 52 10.45 -5.12 -8.65
CA ALA A 52 11.10 -6.19 -9.41
C ALA A 52 10.12 -6.94 -10.33
N THR A 53 8.83 -6.89 -10.03
CA THR A 53 7.78 -7.56 -10.81
C THR A 53 7.42 -6.80 -12.09
N GLY A 54 7.81 -5.54 -12.18
CA GLY A 54 7.48 -4.68 -13.33
C GLY A 54 5.97 -4.49 -13.47
N ASN A 55 5.44 -4.71 -14.68
CA ASN A 55 4.02 -4.55 -14.99
C ASN A 55 3.24 -5.88 -14.99
N LYS A 56 3.82 -6.96 -14.48
CA LYS A 56 3.20 -8.30 -14.49
C LYS A 56 2.28 -8.49 -13.31
N VAL A 57 1.18 -9.21 -13.51
CA VAL A 57 0.36 -9.78 -12.44
C VAL A 57 1.14 -10.90 -11.77
N THR A 58 1.43 -10.77 -10.48
CA THR A 58 2.27 -11.75 -9.74
C THR A 58 1.47 -12.81 -9.03
N ASN A 59 0.21 -12.51 -8.69
CA ASN A 59 -0.63 -13.35 -7.85
C ASN A 59 0.02 -13.72 -6.51
N ALA A 60 0.83 -12.83 -5.97
CA ALA A 60 1.61 -13.03 -4.75
C ALA A 60 1.38 -11.90 -3.74
N PHE A 61 1.55 -12.21 -2.44
CA PHE A 61 1.66 -11.21 -1.38
C PHE A 61 3.13 -10.85 -1.22
N ASP A 62 3.64 -10.04 -2.11
CA ASP A 62 5.04 -9.65 -2.20
C ASP A 62 5.28 -8.14 -2.02
N ASP A 63 4.27 -7.44 -1.52
CA ASP A 63 4.31 -6.02 -1.20
C ASP A 63 4.22 -5.80 0.32
N LEU A 64 4.46 -4.56 0.74
CA LEU A 64 4.43 -4.17 2.15
C LEU A 64 3.47 -3.01 2.38
N LEU A 65 2.82 -2.99 3.55
CA LEU A 65 2.14 -1.82 4.09
C LEU A 65 2.89 -1.33 5.32
N TYR A 66 3.30 -0.08 5.30
CA TYR A 66 3.80 0.64 6.46
C TYR A 66 2.70 1.55 7.02
N VAL A 67 2.60 1.61 8.33
CA VAL A 67 1.81 2.63 9.04
C VAL A 67 2.74 3.32 10.02
N VAL A 68 2.93 4.62 9.84
CA VAL A 68 3.83 5.46 10.64
C VAL A 68 3.01 6.53 11.34
N TYR A 69 3.15 6.63 12.64
CA TYR A 69 2.37 7.55 13.49
C TYR A 69 3.11 7.83 14.80
N GLN A 70 2.64 8.81 15.55
CA GLN A 70 3.14 9.08 16.90
C GLN A 70 2.18 8.60 17.98
N VAL A 71 2.71 8.31 19.15
CA VAL A 71 1.98 8.15 20.41
C VAL A 71 2.78 8.86 21.49
N ALA A 72 2.21 9.86 22.15
CA ALA A 72 2.88 10.68 23.17
C ALA A 72 4.23 11.24 22.64
N GLY A 73 4.28 11.69 21.38
CA GLY A 73 5.48 12.24 20.75
C GLY A 73 6.51 11.19 20.30
N VAL A 74 6.26 9.89 20.53
CA VAL A 74 7.18 8.80 20.13
C VAL A 74 6.70 8.17 18.82
N TRP A 75 7.58 8.14 17.82
CA TRP A 75 7.29 7.54 16.54
C TRP A 75 7.14 6.02 16.62
N GLN A 76 6.10 5.51 15.99
CA GLN A 76 5.77 4.10 15.85
C GLN A 76 5.79 3.74 14.37
N ILE A 77 6.36 2.59 14.03
CA ILE A 77 6.36 2.03 12.68
C ILE A 77 5.80 0.61 12.75
N LYS A 78 4.72 0.36 12.03
CA LYS A 78 4.16 -0.98 11.82
C LYS A 78 4.38 -1.38 10.36
N LYS A 79 4.61 -2.67 10.14
CA LYS A 79 4.85 -3.23 8.81
C LYS A 79 4.15 -4.59 8.66
N TRP A 80 3.42 -4.77 7.57
CA TRP A 80 2.74 -6.03 7.25
C TRP A 80 2.87 -6.39 5.77
N MET A 81 2.77 -7.69 5.47
CA MET A 81 2.72 -8.18 4.10
C MET A 81 1.33 -7.98 3.51
N ILE A 82 1.30 -7.42 2.32
CA ILE A 82 0.10 -7.19 1.53
C ILE A 82 0.34 -7.57 0.07
N THR A 83 -0.70 -7.49 -0.75
CA THR A 83 -0.56 -7.25 -2.18
C THR A 83 -1.11 -5.86 -2.53
N THR A 84 -0.49 -5.20 -3.49
CA THR A 84 -0.98 -3.98 -4.15
C THR A 84 -1.36 -4.26 -5.60
N ASP A 85 -1.25 -5.51 -6.02
CA ASP A 85 -1.62 -6.02 -7.33
C ASP A 85 -2.89 -6.85 -7.24
N ASN A 86 -3.48 -7.17 -8.38
CA ASN A 86 -4.60 -8.09 -8.42
C ASN A 86 -4.12 -9.54 -8.56
N GLY A 87 -5.00 -10.50 -8.22
CA GLY A 87 -4.79 -11.92 -8.50
C GLY A 87 -5.45 -12.36 -9.81
N GLY A 88 -6.58 -11.78 -10.16
CA GLY A 88 -7.36 -12.15 -11.34
C GLY A 88 -8.15 -11.00 -11.96
N GLY A 89 -7.99 -9.77 -11.44
CA GLY A 89 -8.68 -8.59 -11.95
C GLY A 89 -7.89 -7.82 -12.99
N THR A 90 -8.40 -6.66 -13.36
CA THR A 90 -7.85 -5.84 -14.44
C THR A 90 -7.37 -4.46 -14.00
N ALA A 91 -7.37 -4.17 -12.70
CA ALA A 91 -6.97 -2.87 -12.17
C ALA A 91 -5.68 -2.97 -11.35
N ARG A 92 -4.80 -1.99 -11.51
CA ARG A 92 -3.60 -1.80 -10.69
C ARG A 92 -3.49 -0.33 -10.30
N LEU A 93 -3.50 -0.05 -9.01
CA LEU A 93 -3.38 1.33 -8.52
C LEU A 93 -2.06 1.95 -8.98
N VAL A 94 -2.11 3.16 -9.55
CA VAL A 94 -0.92 3.92 -9.92
C VAL A 94 -0.21 4.37 -8.65
N ALA A 95 1.12 4.27 -8.60
CA ALA A 95 1.90 4.77 -7.48
C ALA A 95 1.74 6.30 -7.37
N ASN A 96 1.12 6.75 -6.27
CA ASN A 96 0.83 8.16 -6.00
C ASN A 96 0.39 8.33 -4.53
N GLN A 97 0.22 9.58 -4.09
CA GLN A 97 -0.45 9.89 -2.84
C GLN A 97 -1.92 10.29 -3.09
N TYR A 98 -2.83 9.54 -2.52
CA TYR A 98 -4.28 9.74 -2.63
C TYR A 98 -4.83 10.35 -1.33
N ARG A 99 -4.93 11.69 -1.31
CA ARG A 99 -5.34 12.46 -0.14
C ARG A 99 -6.82 12.25 0.19
N GLY A 100 -7.11 11.81 1.44
CA GLY A 100 -8.49 11.60 1.90
C GLY A 100 -9.29 10.60 1.05
N SER A 101 -8.62 9.66 0.40
CA SER A 101 -9.24 8.75 -0.57
C SER A 101 -9.96 7.56 0.04
N HIS A 102 -9.74 7.29 1.32
CA HIS A 102 -10.30 6.13 2.00
C HIS A 102 -11.03 6.53 3.28
N ALA A 103 -12.03 5.73 3.67
CA ALA A 103 -12.76 5.84 4.92
C ALA A 103 -13.12 4.46 5.47
N ILE A 104 -13.26 4.30 6.78
CA ILE A 104 -13.80 3.09 7.38
C ILE A 104 -15.25 2.91 6.93
N GLY A 105 -15.56 1.73 6.41
CA GLY A 105 -16.89 1.35 5.97
C GLY A 105 -16.96 -0.14 5.64
N LEU A 106 -18.16 -0.67 5.37
CA LEU A 106 -18.36 -2.10 5.12
C LEU A 106 -17.85 -2.50 3.72
N HIS A 107 -16.80 -3.33 3.66
CA HIS A 107 -16.35 -3.97 2.43
C HIS A 107 -17.38 -5.03 2.01
N GLN A 108 -17.94 -4.87 0.79
CA GLN A 108 -18.99 -5.74 0.26
C GLN A 108 -20.19 -5.95 1.22
N GLY A 109 -20.48 -4.99 2.11
CA GLY A 109 -21.53 -5.13 3.11
C GLY A 109 -21.25 -6.12 4.25
N LYS A 110 -20.03 -6.70 4.32
CA LYS A 110 -19.73 -7.82 5.22
C LYS A 110 -18.94 -7.45 6.47
N TYR A 111 -17.86 -6.65 6.33
CA TYR A 111 -17.01 -6.28 7.45
C TYR A 111 -16.33 -4.92 7.22
N GLU A 112 -15.90 -4.26 8.28
CA GLU A 112 -15.23 -2.98 8.20
C GLU A 112 -13.85 -3.08 7.57
N ALA A 113 -13.57 -2.16 6.64
CA ALA A 113 -12.29 -2.02 5.97
C ALA A 113 -12.08 -0.54 5.61
N LEU A 114 -10.91 -0.15 5.11
CA LEU A 114 -10.77 1.15 4.50
C LEU A 114 -11.29 1.09 3.07
N LYS A 115 -12.46 1.66 2.85
CA LYS A 115 -13.11 1.74 1.54
C LYS A 115 -12.64 2.98 0.78
N GLN A 116 -12.44 2.81 -0.51
CA GLN A 116 -12.27 3.95 -1.40
C GLN A 116 -13.52 4.84 -1.37
N CYS A 117 -13.34 6.14 -1.15
CA CYS A 117 -14.42 7.13 -1.07
C CYS A 117 -14.14 8.41 -1.87
N ALA A 118 -12.99 8.48 -2.58
CA ALA A 118 -12.66 9.53 -3.54
C ALA A 118 -11.92 8.91 -4.72
N PRO A 119 -11.82 9.63 -5.88
CA PRO A 119 -11.17 9.09 -7.07
C PRO A 119 -9.70 8.71 -6.84
N VAL A 120 -9.30 7.58 -7.43
CA VAL A 120 -7.92 7.13 -7.57
C VAL A 120 -7.63 6.81 -9.02
N THR A 121 -6.35 6.72 -9.40
CA THR A 121 -5.91 6.43 -10.77
C THR A 121 -5.38 5.00 -10.85
N VAL A 122 -5.80 4.26 -11.88
CA VAL A 122 -5.40 2.86 -12.09
C VAL A 122 -4.89 2.65 -13.51
N TYR A 123 -3.95 1.71 -13.66
CA TYR A 123 -3.67 1.02 -14.91
C TYR A 123 -4.66 -0.10 -15.12
N ARG A 124 -4.85 -0.51 -16.38
CA ARG A 124 -5.68 -1.66 -16.76
C ARG A 124 -4.86 -2.69 -17.51
N ASP A 125 -5.28 -3.93 -17.39
CA ASP A 125 -4.90 -5.01 -18.30
C ASP A 125 -6.05 -5.19 -19.31
N PHE A 126 -6.02 -4.37 -20.38
CA PHE A 126 -7.05 -4.39 -21.43
C PHE A 126 -6.97 -5.65 -22.29
N THR A 127 -5.78 -6.20 -22.44
CA THR A 127 -5.50 -7.38 -23.26
C THR A 127 -5.77 -8.69 -22.52
N LYS A 128 -5.88 -8.62 -21.18
CA LYS A 128 -6.07 -9.78 -20.29
C LYS A 128 -4.98 -10.83 -20.41
N ASP A 129 -3.75 -10.36 -20.67
CA ASP A 129 -2.57 -11.20 -20.80
C ASP A 129 -1.71 -11.22 -19.51
N GLY A 130 -2.19 -10.61 -18.44
CA GLY A 130 -1.49 -10.48 -17.18
C GLY A 130 -0.42 -9.39 -17.16
N ILE A 131 -0.48 -8.46 -18.13
CA ILE A 131 0.44 -7.32 -18.24
C ILE A 131 -0.37 -6.01 -18.25
N TYR A 132 -0.09 -5.13 -17.30
CA TYR A 132 -0.74 -3.82 -17.26
C TYR A 132 -0.18 -2.88 -18.33
N GLN A 133 -1.08 -2.26 -19.08
CA GLN A 133 -0.73 -1.19 -20.00
C GLN A 133 -0.52 0.09 -19.19
N THR A 134 0.73 0.58 -19.14
CA THR A 134 1.12 1.76 -18.33
C THR A 134 1.09 3.07 -19.11
N ASP A 135 0.81 3.02 -20.40
CA ASP A 135 0.60 4.17 -21.29
C ASP A 135 -0.80 4.78 -21.17
N LYS A 136 -1.74 4.06 -20.55
CA LYS A 136 -3.13 4.49 -20.33
C LYS A 136 -3.53 4.35 -18.89
N THR A 137 -4.25 5.33 -18.39
CA THR A 137 -4.78 5.33 -17.01
C THR A 137 -6.25 5.71 -17.02
N GLU A 138 -6.96 5.23 -15.99
CA GLU A 138 -8.32 5.65 -15.69
C GLU A 138 -8.37 6.23 -14.27
N THR A 139 -9.16 7.28 -14.07
CA THR A 139 -9.35 7.90 -12.77
C THR A 139 -10.82 7.86 -12.38
N GLY A 140 -11.10 7.36 -11.17
CA GLY A 140 -12.47 7.20 -10.70
C GLY A 140 -12.57 6.47 -9.36
N VAL A 141 -13.81 6.17 -8.97
CA VAL A 141 -14.12 5.34 -7.80
C VAL A 141 -14.37 3.91 -8.28
N PHE A 142 -13.38 3.05 -8.12
CA PHE A 142 -13.38 1.67 -8.64
C PHE A 142 -13.54 0.63 -7.54
N GLY A 143 -13.64 1.06 -6.27
CA GLY A 143 -13.66 0.14 -5.14
C GLY A 143 -12.28 -0.41 -4.77
N ILE A 144 -11.21 0.36 -5.03
CA ILE A 144 -9.85 0.02 -4.58
C ILE A 144 -9.79 0.20 -3.06
N ASN A 145 -10.13 -0.86 -2.35
CA ASN A 145 -10.20 -0.87 -0.89
C ASN A 145 -8.90 -1.43 -0.27
N ILE A 146 -8.70 -1.16 1.01
CA ILE A 146 -7.64 -1.80 1.82
C ILE A 146 -8.35 -2.77 2.76
N HIS A 147 -8.19 -4.08 2.51
CA HIS A 147 -8.93 -5.13 3.21
C HIS A 147 -8.08 -6.38 3.44
N LYS A 148 -8.66 -7.45 3.97
CA LYS A 148 -7.99 -8.74 4.22
C LYS A 148 -8.36 -9.78 3.18
N ALA A 149 -7.51 -10.78 2.97
CA ALA A 149 -7.92 -12.09 2.49
C ALA A 149 -8.87 -12.74 3.51
N GLY A 150 -9.74 -13.64 3.10
CA GLY A 150 -10.72 -14.28 4.00
C GLY A 150 -10.08 -15.18 5.04
N VAL A 151 -8.94 -15.77 4.69
CA VAL A 151 -8.08 -16.61 5.51
C VAL A 151 -6.62 -16.21 5.26
N ASP A 152 -5.68 -16.68 6.06
CA ASP A 152 -4.26 -16.54 5.75
C ASP A 152 -3.97 -17.30 4.45
N SER A 153 -3.61 -16.57 3.40
CA SER A 153 -3.49 -17.12 2.05
C SER A 153 -2.06 -17.02 1.53
N ALA A 154 -1.63 -18.02 0.77
CA ALA A 154 -0.34 -18.02 0.08
C ALA A 154 -0.41 -17.26 -1.26
N ARG A 155 -1.60 -17.21 -1.89
CA ARG A 155 -1.84 -16.58 -3.19
C ARG A 155 -2.94 -15.54 -3.10
N VAL A 156 -2.90 -14.57 -4.00
CA VAL A 156 -3.89 -13.46 -4.04
C VAL A 156 -5.22 -13.95 -4.62
N ASP A 157 -5.18 -14.63 -5.76
CA ASP A 157 -6.34 -15.14 -6.48
C ASP A 157 -7.51 -14.11 -6.51
N ASP A 158 -8.73 -14.52 -6.21
CA ASP A 158 -9.92 -13.66 -6.21
C ASP A 158 -10.02 -12.70 -5.00
N TRP A 159 -9.04 -12.71 -4.07
CA TRP A 159 -9.04 -11.74 -2.97
C TRP A 159 -8.79 -10.30 -3.43
N SER A 160 -8.14 -10.11 -4.58
CA SER A 160 -7.90 -8.79 -5.16
C SER A 160 -8.24 -8.71 -6.65
N HIS A 161 -9.08 -7.73 -7.00
CA HIS A 161 -9.29 -7.25 -8.37
C HIS A 161 -8.68 -5.84 -8.57
N GLY A 162 -7.68 -5.50 -7.73
CA GLY A 162 -7.00 -4.20 -7.69
C GLY A 162 -6.92 -3.60 -6.29
N CYS A 163 -7.58 -4.21 -5.30
CA CYS A 163 -7.52 -3.81 -3.90
C CYS A 163 -6.15 -4.04 -3.27
N GLN A 164 -5.89 -3.33 -2.18
CA GLN A 164 -4.73 -3.54 -1.32
C GLN A 164 -5.12 -4.58 -0.26
N VAL A 165 -4.56 -5.79 -0.33
CA VAL A 165 -5.06 -6.91 0.47
C VAL A 165 -4.01 -7.44 1.42
N PHE A 166 -4.36 -7.49 2.72
CA PHE A 166 -3.52 -8.09 3.76
C PHE A 166 -3.47 -9.61 3.60
N LYS A 167 -2.26 -10.17 3.68
CA LYS A 167 -2.02 -11.60 3.65
C LYS A 167 -2.63 -12.32 4.86
N ARG A 168 -2.50 -11.72 6.06
CA ARG A 168 -2.91 -12.32 7.32
C ARG A 168 -4.07 -11.55 7.95
N VAL A 169 -5.07 -12.29 8.42
CA VAL A 169 -6.24 -11.71 9.10
C VAL A 169 -5.85 -10.96 10.38
N ALA A 170 -4.90 -11.49 11.15
CA ALA A 170 -4.42 -10.87 12.38
C ALA A 170 -3.79 -9.49 12.12
N ASP A 171 -2.98 -9.37 11.07
CA ASP A 171 -2.31 -8.14 10.67
C ASP A 171 -3.33 -7.06 10.26
N PHE A 172 -4.35 -7.46 9.50
CA PHE A 172 -5.45 -6.58 9.14
C PHE A 172 -6.25 -6.09 10.37
N ASN A 173 -6.52 -6.98 11.32
CA ASN A 173 -7.24 -6.60 12.54
C ASN A 173 -6.43 -5.56 13.36
N GLU A 174 -5.11 -5.74 13.48
CA GLU A 174 -4.23 -4.75 14.11
C GLU A 174 -4.27 -3.40 13.38
N PHE A 175 -4.18 -3.41 12.05
CA PHE A 175 -4.30 -2.22 11.22
C PHE A 175 -5.65 -1.50 11.43
N MET A 176 -6.76 -2.23 11.46
CA MET A 176 -8.09 -1.64 11.67
C MET A 176 -8.27 -1.05 13.06
N LEU A 177 -7.62 -1.60 14.09
CA LEU A 177 -7.60 -0.99 15.44
C LEU A 177 -6.91 0.39 15.40
N LEU A 178 -5.78 0.51 14.68
CA LEU A 178 -5.10 1.80 14.49
C LEU A 178 -5.97 2.77 13.69
N ALA A 179 -6.60 2.32 12.60
CA ALA A 179 -7.48 3.15 11.80
C ALA A 179 -8.67 3.69 12.62
N LYS A 180 -9.28 2.86 13.49
CA LYS A 180 -10.36 3.30 14.38
C LYS A 180 -9.91 4.36 15.41
N LYS A 181 -8.72 4.19 15.99
CA LYS A 181 -8.14 5.20 16.89
C LYS A 181 -7.89 6.52 16.15
N ALA A 182 -7.32 6.44 14.96
CA ALA A 182 -7.10 7.61 14.10
C ALA A 182 -8.41 8.30 13.74
N ALA A 183 -9.44 7.54 13.33
CA ALA A 183 -10.75 8.09 12.98
C ALA A 183 -11.42 8.84 14.14
N ALA A 184 -11.25 8.33 15.36
CA ALA A 184 -11.80 8.98 16.58
C ALA A 184 -11.13 10.34 16.87
N LEU A 185 -9.85 10.51 16.51
CA LEU A 185 -9.08 11.72 16.80
C LEU A 185 -9.05 12.71 15.62
N HIS A 186 -9.01 12.21 14.39
CA HIS A 186 -8.77 13.02 13.19
C HIS A 186 -9.89 12.97 12.16
N GLY A 187 -10.97 12.24 12.45
CA GLY A 187 -12.08 12.03 11.51
C GLY A 187 -11.86 10.83 10.58
N ASN A 188 -12.97 10.34 10.03
CA ASN A 188 -12.99 9.11 9.21
C ASN A 188 -12.60 9.40 7.74
N ARG A 189 -11.38 9.92 7.54
CA ARG A 189 -10.80 10.18 6.23
C ARG A 189 -9.31 9.91 6.24
N PHE A 190 -8.84 9.02 5.38
CA PHE A 190 -7.47 8.53 5.34
C PHE A 190 -6.81 8.84 4.01
N THR A 191 -5.56 9.25 4.08
CA THR A 191 -4.66 9.36 2.93
C THR A 191 -3.94 8.02 2.75
N TYR A 192 -4.02 7.46 1.55
CA TYR A 192 -3.22 6.29 1.17
C TYR A 192 -2.13 6.72 0.19
N THR A 193 -0.90 6.37 0.49
CA THR A 193 0.25 6.60 -0.39
C THR A 193 0.75 5.25 -0.90
N LEU A 194 0.90 5.11 -2.21
CA LEU A 194 1.56 3.97 -2.82
C LEU A 194 2.85 4.43 -3.48
N ILE A 195 3.95 3.80 -3.11
CA ILE A 195 5.26 3.99 -3.73
C ILE A 195 5.77 2.68 -4.34
N GLU A 196 6.67 2.78 -5.29
CA GLU A 196 7.43 1.64 -5.80
C GLU A 196 8.67 1.42 -4.92
N SER A 197 9.10 0.18 -4.71
CA SER A 197 10.29 -0.11 -3.89
C SER A 197 11.57 0.54 -4.43
N LYS A 198 11.64 0.78 -5.75
CA LYS A 198 12.73 1.52 -6.39
C LYS A 198 12.78 3.02 -6.04
N ASP A 199 11.67 3.57 -5.53
CA ASP A 199 11.58 4.99 -5.13
C ASP A 199 12.18 5.25 -3.74
N ILE A 200 12.47 4.18 -2.98
CA ILE A 200 13.00 4.30 -1.61
C ILE A 200 14.38 4.96 -1.63
N VAL A 201 14.48 6.07 -0.90
CA VAL A 201 15.75 6.79 -0.77
C VAL A 201 16.72 5.95 0.06
N ASN A 202 17.88 5.65 -0.51
CA ASN A 202 18.97 5.01 0.20
C ASN A 202 19.78 6.08 0.94
N LEU A 203 19.75 6.05 2.28
CA LEU A 203 20.51 6.99 3.12
C LEU A 203 21.91 6.46 3.47
N LEU A 204 22.30 5.30 2.90
CA LEU A 204 23.66 4.80 3.02
C LEU A 204 24.51 5.55 1.98
N GLY A 205 25.16 6.64 2.42
CA GLY A 205 26.28 7.28 1.75
C GLY A 205 27.56 6.56 2.08
#